data_16c3d53d58d0ffe2d3a9e86a1a3f5430
#
_entry.id   16c3d53d58d0ffe2d3a9e86a1a3f5430
#
_cell.length_a   1.000
_cell.length_b   1.000
_cell.length_c   1.000
_cell.angle_alpha   90.00
_cell.angle_beta   90.00
_cell.angle_gamma   90.00
#
_symmetry.space_group_name_H-M   'P 1'
#
loop_
_entity.id
_entity.type
_entity.pdbx_description
1 polymer ?
#
loop_
_entity_poly.entity_id
_entity_poly.type
_entity_poly.pdbx_seq_one_letter_code
_entity_poly.pdbx_strand_id
1 'polypeptide(L)' 'MNAVAFSRDDVCAIHSATIARFGGLDGVRDEGMLASALAQPFQTFGGEELYPSAVEKACRYAVGIISGHPFLDG' A
#
# COMPACT_ATOMS: atom_id res chain seq x y z
N MET A 1 -5.33 19.87 -4.21
CA MET A 1 -4.60 18.80 -4.92
C MET A 1 -5.10 17.45 -4.42
N ASN A 2 -5.45 16.57 -5.35
CA ASN A 2 -5.92 15.25 -4.99
C ASN A 2 -4.74 14.35 -4.58
N ALA A 3 -4.99 13.49 -3.61
CA ALA A 3 -4.01 12.49 -3.22
C ALA A 3 -3.80 11.49 -4.37
N VAL A 4 -2.56 11.02 -4.53
CA VAL A 4 -2.23 10.00 -5.53
C VAL A 4 -2.70 8.64 -5.03
N ALA A 5 -3.47 7.94 -5.86
CA ALA A 5 -3.87 6.58 -5.58
C ALA A 5 -2.85 5.62 -6.22
N PHE A 6 -2.31 4.71 -5.43
CA PHE A 6 -1.44 3.65 -5.93
C PHE A 6 -2.26 2.45 -6.33
N SER A 7 -2.01 1.94 -7.54
CA SER A 7 -2.58 0.66 -7.95
C SER A 7 -1.75 -0.49 -7.38
N ARG A 8 -2.30 -1.70 -7.47
CA ARG A 8 -1.56 -2.91 -7.13
C ARG A 8 -0.26 -2.99 -7.94
N ASP A 9 -0.33 -2.70 -9.24
CA ASP A 9 0.84 -2.78 -10.12
C ASP A 9 1.89 -1.75 -9.76
N ASP A 10 1.49 -0.53 -9.38
CA ASP A 10 2.41 0.51 -8.93
C ASP A 10 3.19 0.06 -7.70
N VAL A 11 2.52 -0.48 -6.70
CA VAL A 11 3.15 -0.92 -5.45
C VAL A 11 4.04 -2.13 -5.70
N CYS A 12 3.60 -3.08 -6.50
CA CYS A 12 4.40 -4.25 -6.87
C CYS A 12 5.66 -3.84 -7.65
N ALA A 13 5.56 -2.85 -8.55
CA ALA A 13 6.71 -2.36 -9.29
C ALA A 13 7.74 -1.69 -8.37
N ILE A 14 7.28 -0.92 -7.39
CA ILE A 14 8.16 -0.30 -6.39
C ILE A 14 8.85 -1.37 -5.57
N HIS A 15 8.11 -2.37 -5.12
CA HIS A 15 8.65 -3.47 -4.32
C HIS A 15 9.69 -4.26 -5.13
N SER A 16 9.38 -4.62 -6.38
CA SER A 16 10.29 -5.35 -7.25
C SER A 16 11.59 -4.57 -7.51
N ALA A 17 11.49 -3.25 -7.70
CA ALA A 17 12.66 -2.40 -7.87
C ALA A 17 13.53 -2.37 -6.60
N THR A 18 12.91 -2.37 -5.43
CA THR A 18 13.60 -2.42 -4.14
C THR A 18 14.35 -3.75 -3.98
N ILE A 19 13.69 -4.85 -4.31
CA ILE A 19 14.29 -6.20 -4.26
C ILE A 19 15.48 -6.30 -5.23
N ALA A 20 15.34 -5.76 -6.44
CA ALA A 20 16.42 -5.76 -7.43
C ALA A 20 17.66 -5.00 -6.94
N ARG A 21 17.45 -3.93 -6.16
CA ARG A 21 18.55 -3.10 -5.65
C ARG A 21 19.17 -3.66 -4.38
N PHE A 22 18.37 -4.16 -3.45
CA PHE A 22 18.84 -4.52 -2.11
C PHE A 22 18.81 -6.02 -1.83
N GLY A 23 18.26 -6.81 -2.74
CA GLY A 23 18.11 -8.26 -2.58
C GLY A 23 16.86 -8.64 -1.81
N GLY A 24 16.56 -9.92 -1.77
CA GLY A 24 15.41 -10.49 -1.10
C GLY A 24 14.52 -11.27 -2.07
N LEU A 25 13.36 -11.69 -1.58
CA LEU A 25 12.39 -12.46 -2.38
C LEU A 25 11.34 -11.51 -2.95
N ASP A 26 11.21 -11.50 -4.28
CA ASP A 26 10.14 -10.77 -4.95
C ASP A 26 8.86 -11.60 -4.95
N GLY A 27 7.73 -10.90 -4.99
CA GLY A 27 6.42 -11.51 -5.10
C GLY A 27 5.48 -11.12 -3.97
N VAL A 28 4.19 -11.38 -4.20
CA VAL A 28 3.13 -11.10 -3.24
C VAL A 28 2.83 -12.38 -2.45
N ARG A 29 2.92 -12.25 -1.12
CA ARG A 29 2.61 -13.36 -0.21
C ARG A 29 1.10 -13.52 0.01
N ASP A 30 0.39 -12.40 0.07
CA ASP A 30 -1.03 -12.39 0.40
C ASP A 30 -1.74 -11.28 -0.38
N GLU A 31 -2.44 -11.67 -1.45
CA GLU A 31 -3.16 -10.72 -2.31
C GLU A 31 -4.31 -10.02 -1.58
N GLY A 32 -4.96 -10.71 -0.66
CA GLY A 32 -6.04 -10.13 0.14
C GLY A 32 -5.53 -9.02 1.05
N MET A 33 -4.39 -9.23 1.70
CA MET A 33 -3.77 -8.21 2.55
C MET A 33 -3.29 -7.02 1.72
N LEU A 34 -2.74 -7.27 0.54
CA LEU A 34 -2.32 -6.19 -0.36
C LEU A 34 -3.52 -5.36 -0.81
N ALA A 35 -4.59 -6.01 -1.26
CA ALA A 35 -5.81 -5.31 -1.68
C ALA A 35 -6.40 -4.48 -0.54
N SER A 36 -6.43 -5.03 0.67
CA SER A 36 -6.92 -4.33 1.86
C SER A 36 -6.06 -3.09 2.17
N ALA A 37 -4.74 -3.23 2.14
CA ALA A 37 -3.82 -2.13 2.39
C ALA A 37 -3.98 -1.01 1.36
N LEU A 38 -4.20 -1.35 0.10
CA LEU A 38 -4.40 -0.36 -0.97
C LEU A 38 -5.74 0.37 -0.84
N ALA A 39 -6.75 -0.27 -0.27
CA ALA A 39 -8.08 0.31 -0.09
C ALA A 39 -8.18 1.19 1.16
N GLN A 40 -7.43 0.92 2.20
CA GLN A 40 -7.54 1.61 3.49
C GLN A 40 -7.40 3.12 3.42
N PRO A 41 -6.49 3.71 2.62
CA PRO A 41 -6.36 5.17 2.58
C PRO A 41 -7.62 5.89 2.09
N PHE A 42 -8.51 5.19 1.41
CA PHE A 42 -9.72 5.76 0.82
C PHE A 42 -10.99 5.39 1.58
N GLN A 43 -10.88 4.85 2.78
CA GLN A 43 -12.03 4.48 3.60
C GLN A 43 -12.85 5.69 3.98
N THR A 44 -14.17 5.49 4.02
CA THR A 44 -15.13 6.52 4.41
C THR A 44 -16.00 6.03 5.56
N PHE A 45 -16.56 6.98 6.31
CA PHE A 45 -17.55 6.70 7.32
C PHE A 45 -18.65 7.77 7.22
N GLY A 46 -19.88 7.35 7.00
CA GLY A 46 -20.99 8.28 6.85
C GLY A 46 -20.83 9.22 5.65
N GLY A 47 -20.14 8.78 4.60
CA GLY A 47 -19.89 9.58 3.41
C GLY A 47 -18.67 10.49 3.49
N GLU A 48 -17.96 10.50 4.62
CA GLU A 48 -16.77 11.33 4.79
C GLU A 48 -15.51 10.48 4.81
N GLU A 49 -14.43 10.98 4.20
CA GLU A 49 -13.14 10.29 4.20
C GLU A 49 -12.53 10.28 5.60
N LEU A 50 -12.03 9.12 6.02
CA LEU A 50 -11.30 8.99 7.28
C LEU A 50 -9.89 9.57 7.20
N TYR A 51 -9.29 9.57 6.01
CA TYR A 51 -7.92 10.05 5.79
C TYR A 51 -7.92 11.07 4.65
N PRO A 52 -8.41 12.31 4.91
CA PRO A 52 -8.65 13.25 3.81
C PRO A 52 -7.40 13.87 3.21
N SER A 53 -6.30 14.00 3.96
CA SER A 53 -5.09 14.63 3.43
C SER A 53 -4.19 13.62 2.72
N ALA A 54 -3.32 14.13 1.83
CA ALA A 54 -2.33 13.30 1.16
C ALA A 54 -1.36 12.66 2.16
N VAL A 55 -0.99 13.38 3.20
CA VAL A 55 -0.09 12.87 4.25
C VAL A 55 -0.76 11.72 5.01
N GLU A 56 -2.02 11.90 5.41
CA GLU A 56 -2.77 10.86 6.12
C GLU A 56 -2.92 9.59 5.25
N LYS A 57 -3.21 9.76 3.95
CA LYS A 57 -3.29 8.62 3.03
C LYS A 57 -1.96 7.91 2.87
N ALA A 58 -0.87 8.65 2.74
CA ALA A 58 0.47 8.07 2.63
C ALA A 58 0.83 7.27 3.89
N CYS A 59 0.56 7.82 5.06
CA CYS A 59 0.77 7.11 6.33
C CYS A 59 -0.06 5.83 6.40
N ARG A 60 -1.30 5.88 5.94
CA ARG A 60 -2.18 4.71 5.98
C ARG A 60 -1.74 3.61 5.04
N TYR A 61 -1.21 3.95 3.84
CA TYR A 61 -0.58 3.00 2.95
C TYR A 61 0.58 2.28 3.66
N ALA A 62 1.47 3.07 4.27
CA ALA A 62 2.65 2.52 4.95
C ALA A 62 2.25 1.58 6.09
N VAL A 63 1.30 1.98 6.93
CA VAL A 63 0.83 1.16 8.05
C VAL A 63 0.21 -0.14 7.54
N GLY A 64 -0.62 -0.08 6.49
CA GLY A 64 -1.25 -1.26 5.93
C GLY A 64 -0.24 -2.25 5.36
N ILE A 65 0.76 -1.77 4.65
CA ILE A 65 1.80 -2.60 4.06
C ILE A 65 2.71 -3.20 5.14
N ILE A 66 3.14 -2.40 6.10
CA ILE A 66 4.02 -2.87 7.17
C ILE A 66 3.29 -3.89 8.05
N SER A 67 2.06 -3.60 8.47
CA SER A 67 1.30 -4.46 9.37
C SER A 67 0.84 -5.74 8.70
N GLY A 68 0.42 -5.66 7.44
CA GLY A 68 -0.15 -6.78 6.72
C GLY A 68 0.87 -7.74 6.13
N HIS A 69 2.10 -7.31 5.95
CA HIS A 69 3.16 -8.09 5.32
C HIS A 69 2.69 -8.79 4.04
N PRO A 70 2.12 -8.05 3.05
CA PRO A 70 1.55 -8.68 1.85
C PRO A 70 2.60 -9.24 0.90
N PHE A 71 3.87 -8.85 1.06
CA PHE A 71 4.96 -9.29 0.21
C PHE A 71 5.78 -10.41 0.88
N LEU A 72 6.47 -11.22 0.06
CA LEU A 72 7.31 -12.30 0.55
C LEU A 72 8.48 -11.76 1.38
N ASP A 73 9.01 -10.60 0.99
CA ASP A 73 10.12 -9.95 1.68
C ASP A 73 9.93 -8.45 1.64
N GLY A 74 10.19 -7.83 2.72
CA GLY A 74 10.15 -6.39 2.82
C GLY A 74 9.09 -5.81 3.63
#